data_c0c7b68542f9004212bb0b7a7cdcfb5d
#
_entry.id   c0c7b68542f9004212bb0b7a7cdcfb5d
#
_cell.length_a   1.000
_cell.length_b   1.000
_cell.length_c   1.000
_cell.angle_alpha   90.00
_cell.angle_beta   90.00
_cell.angle_gamma   90.00
#
_symmetry.space_group_name_H-M   'P 1'
#
loop_
_entity.id
_entity.type
_entity.pdbx_description
1 polymer ?
#
loop_
_entity_poly.entity_id
_entity_poly.type
_entity_poly.pdbx_seq_one_letter_code
_entity_poly.pdbx_strand_id
1 'polypeptide(L)'
;PEGVTTIDYAAFYHCDDLSSVILPDTVTRVEAKAFTHTGWMDDFEENSMDDYLISGDILVAYKGDLPEVTIPDGVRVIADEVFRSHTELKKVHLPASVTNIGDSAFPEGIEIINE
;
A
#
# COMPACT_ATOMS: atom_id res chain seq x y z
N PRO A 1 -0.60 18.08 3.02
CA PRO A 1 0.22 19.13 3.66
C PRO A 1 1.36 18.54 4.48
N GLU A 2 2.45 19.25 4.56
CA GLU A 2 3.55 18.82 5.40
C GLU A 2 3.12 18.73 6.86
N GLY A 3 3.71 17.76 7.56
CA GLY A 3 3.37 17.51 8.96
C GLY A 3 2.26 16.50 9.15
N VAL A 4 1.60 16.08 8.07
CA VAL A 4 0.61 15.00 8.16
C VAL A 4 1.35 13.68 8.42
N THR A 5 0.91 12.94 9.43
CA THR A 5 1.54 11.67 9.81
C THR A 5 0.64 10.47 9.55
N THR A 6 -0.67 10.67 9.50
CA THR A 6 -1.63 9.58 9.30
C THR A 6 -2.69 10.00 8.29
N ILE A 7 -2.99 9.11 7.35
CA ILE A 7 -4.15 9.23 6.48
C ILE A 7 -5.22 8.33 7.08
N ASP A 8 -6.29 8.91 7.57
CA ASP A 8 -7.30 8.19 8.34
C ASP A 8 -8.15 7.26 7.48
N TYR A 9 -8.82 6.32 8.13
CA TYR A 9 -9.74 5.38 7.49
C TYR A 9 -10.73 6.12 6.60
N ALA A 10 -10.80 5.69 5.33
CA ALA A 10 -11.73 6.23 4.33
C ALA A 10 -11.61 7.74 4.11
N ALA A 11 -10.45 8.34 4.43
CA ALA A 11 -10.28 9.81 4.37
C ALA A 11 -10.65 10.38 3.00
N PHE A 12 -10.33 9.67 1.92
CA PHE A 12 -10.63 10.12 0.55
C PHE A 12 -11.56 9.15 -0.18
N TYR A 13 -12.27 8.31 0.55
CA TYR A 13 -13.16 7.31 -0.01
C TYR A 13 -14.17 7.97 -0.97
N HIS A 14 -14.30 7.42 -2.16
CA HIS A 14 -15.18 7.94 -3.22
C HIS A 14 -14.86 9.36 -3.70
N CYS A 15 -13.65 9.83 -3.49
CA CYS A 15 -13.22 11.09 -4.12
C CYS A 15 -12.88 10.80 -5.58
N ASP A 16 -13.89 10.67 -6.43
CA ASP A 16 -13.74 10.18 -7.80
C ASP A 16 -12.84 11.05 -8.66
N ASP A 17 -12.80 12.35 -8.38
CA ASP A 17 -11.99 13.30 -9.14
C ASP A 17 -10.52 13.32 -8.70
N LEU A 18 -10.17 12.61 -7.63
CA LEU A 18 -8.79 12.56 -7.16
C LEU A 18 -7.99 11.60 -8.06
N SER A 19 -7.19 12.16 -8.96
CA SER A 19 -6.49 11.37 -9.97
C SER A 19 -5.01 11.18 -9.72
N SER A 20 -4.44 11.91 -8.76
CA SER A 20 -3.05 11.74 -8.37
C SER A 20 -2.87 12.12 -6.92
N VAL A 21 -1.93 11.47 -6.25
CA VAL A 21 -1.69 11.69 -4.84
C VAL A 21 -0.19 11.69 -4.60
N ILE A 22 0.28 12.72 -3.90
CA ILE A 22 1.66 12.78 -3.42
C ILE A 22 1.60 12.82 -1.91
N LEU A 23 2.04 11.75 -1.27
CA LEU A 23 2.07 11.66 0.19
C LEU A 23 3.38 12.21 0.70
N PRO A 24 3.34 13.10 1.71
CA PRO A 24 4.58 13.64 2.27
C PRO A 24 5.37 12.57 3.01
N ASP A 25 6.65 12.78 3.17
CA ASP A 25 7.53 11.82 3.84
C ASP A 25 7.33 11.78 5.35
N THR A 26 6.47 12.63 5.89
CA THR A 26 6.08 12.60 7.30
C THR A 26 5.02 11.53 7.59
N VAL A 27 4.34 11.02 6.55
CA VAL A 27 3.29 10.00 6.74
C VAL A 27 3.94 8.69 7.18
N THR A 28 3.42 8.14 8.29
CA THR A 28 3.88 6.87 8.83
C THR A 28 2.78 5.81 8.79
N ARG A 29 1.53 6.20 8.48
CA ARG A 29 0.42 5.26 8.43
C ARG A 29 -0.63 5.72 7.42
N VAL A 30 -1.11 4.78 6.61
CA VAL A 30 -2.28 4.98 5.74
C VAL A 30 -3.29 3.93 6.14
N GLU A 31 -4.44 4.36 6.64
CA GLU A 31 -5.45 3.43 7.15
C GLU A 31 -6.27 2.83 6.02
N ALA A 32 -7.00 1.77 6.35
CA ALA A 32 -7.75 1.01 5.36
C ALA A 32 -8.73 1.90 4.61
N LYS A 33 -8.90 1.63 3.32
CA LYS A 33 -9.87 2.29 2.44
C LYS A 33 -9.65 3.79 2.27
N ALA A 34 -8.50 4.32 2.70
CA ALA A 34 -8.25 5.77 2.61
C ALA A 34 -8.41 6.30 1.19
N PHE A 35 -8.02 5.51 0.19
CA PHE A 35 -8.08 5.94 -1.21
C PHE A 35 -8.98 5.06 -2.08
N THR A 36 -9.82 4.23 -1.47
CA THR A 36 -10.72 3.33 -2.19
C THR A 36 -11.73 4.15 -3.01
N HIS A 37 -11.91 3.77 -4.26
CA HIS A 37 -12.83 4.44 -5.20
C HIS A 37 -12.45 5.90 -5.48
N THR A 38 -11.16 6.21 -5.40
CA THR A 38 -10.65 7.45 -5.98
C THR A 38 -10.30 7.20 -7.45
N GLY A 39 -10.24 8.25 -8.26
CA GLY A 39 -9.77 8.10 -9.63
C GLY A 39 -8.35 7.56 -9.69
N TRP A 40 -7.51 7.95 -8.74
CA TRP A 40 -6.14 7.45 -8.63
C TRP A 40 -6.09 5.93 -8.46
N MET A 41 -6.89 5.40 -7.51
CA MET A 41 -6.93 3.96 -7.26
C MET A 41 -7.57 3.20 -8.43
N ASP A 42 -8.66 3.73 -8.98
CA ASP A 42 -9.35 3.08 -10.10
C ASP A 42 -8.45 3.03 -11.34
N ASP A 43 -7.71 4.09 -11.62
CA ASP A 43 -6.78 4.12 -12.74
C ASP A 43 -5.65 3.10 -12.54
N PHE A 44 -5.14 2.99 -11.32
CA PHE A 44 -4.14 1.98 -11.00
C PHE A 44 -4.68 0.58 -11.29
N GLU A 45 -5.87 0.28 -10.79
CA GLU A 45 -6.44 -1.07 -10.94
C GLU A 45 -6.77 -1.43 -12.38
N GLU A 46 -7.21 -0.45 -13.17
CA GLU A 46 -7.67 -0.71 -14.54
C GLU A 46 -6.58 -0.56 -15.58
N ASN A 47 -5.64 0.35 -15.39
CA ASN A 47 -4.75 0.77 -16.47
C ASN A 47 -3.26 0.59 -16.18
N SER A 48 -2.85 0.47 -14.93
CA SER A 48 -1.43 0.39 -14.61
C SER A 48 -0.85 -0.97 -15.01
N MET A 49 0.37 -0.94 -15.54
CA MET A 49 1.14 -2.16 -15.81
C MET A 49 1.89 -2.63 -14.57
N ASP A 50 2.02 -1.78 -13.56
CA ASP A 50 2.69 -2.13 -12.32
C ASP A 50 1.71 -2.81 -11.36
N ASP A 51 2.20 -3.77 -10.59
CA ASP A 51 1.40 -4.44 -9.57
C ASP A 51 1.32 -3.65 -8.28
N TYR A 52 2.21 -2.67 -8.08
CA TYR A 52 2.30 -1.89 -6.85
C TYR A 52 1.90 -0.45 -7.08
N LEU A 53 1.06 0.09 -6.20
CA LEU A 53 0.75 1.53 -6.18
C LEU A 53 1.56 2.16 -5.06
N ILE A 54 2.54 2.96 -5.43
CA ILE A 54 3.47 3.57 -4.49
C ILE A 54 3.44 5.08 -4.67
N SER A 55 3.29 5.81 -3.57
CA SER A 55 3.44 7.26 -3.55
C SER A 55 4.64 7.60 -2.67
N GLY A 56 5.67 8.18 -3.29
CA GLY A 56 6.92 8.40 -2.57
C GLY A 56 7.53 7.08 -2.12
N ASP A 57 7.61 6.86 -0.83
CA ASP A 57 8.14 5.63 -0.24
C ASP A 57 7.06 4.82 0.49
N ILE A 58 5.78 5.06 0.14
CA ILE A 58 4.64 4.42 0.78
C ILE A 58 3.94 3.50 -0.20
N LEU A 59 3.85 2.22 0.15
CA LEU A 59 3.10 1.24 -0.64
C LEU A 59 1.63 1.29 -0.23
N VAL A 60 0.79 1.72 -1.15
CA VAL A 60 -0.64 1.96 -0.87
C VAL A 60 -1.51 0.78 -1.30
N ALA A 61 -1.15 0.10 -2.39
CA ALA A 61 -1.97 -1.00 -2.90
C ALA A 61 -1.13 -1.98 -3.72
N TYR A 62 -1.63 -3.19 -3.85
CA TYR A 62 -1.04 -4.26 -4.65
C TYR A 62 -2.15 -4.97 -5.40
N LYS A 63 -1.94 -5.24 -6.69
CA LYS A 63 -2.94 -5.94 -7.50
C LYS A 63 -2.42 -7.19 -8.20
N GLY A 64 -1.22 -7.66 -7.84
CA GLY A 64 -0.69 -8.90 -8.40
C GLY A 64 -1.34 -10.14 -7.80
N ASP A 65 -0.93 -11.31 -8.28
CA ASP A 65 -1.50 -12.58 -7.83
C ASP A 65 -0.45 -13.65 -7.57
N LEU A 66 0.78 -13.24 -7.28
CA LEU A 66 1.89 -14.17 -7.09
C LEU A 66 1.87 -14.75 -5.67
N PRO A 67 2.33 -16.02 -5.52
CA PRO A 67 2.44 -16.61 -4.19
C PRO A 67 3.62 -16.06 -3.38
N GLU A 68 4.59 -15.47 -4.04
CA GLU A 68 5.76 -14.88 -3.39
C GLU A 68 5.98 -13.47 -3.93
N VAL A 69 6.12 -12.51 -3.03
CA VAL A 69 6.23 -11.10 -3.37
C VAL A 69 7.50 -10.53 -2.73
N THR A 70 8.22 -9.71 -3.50
CA THR A 70 9.35 -8.94 -2.98
C THR A 70 8.95 -7.47 -2.97
N ILE A 71 8.88 -6.89 -1.79
CA ILE A 71 8.56 -5.46 -1.67
C ILE A 71 9.72 -4.64 -2.24
N PRO A 72 9.45 -3.66 -3.10
CA PRO A 72 10.54 -2.88 -3.71
C PRO A 72 11.42 -2.18 -2.69
N ASP A 73 12.71 -2.10 -2.99
CA ASP A 73 13.65 -1.34 -2.17
C ASP A 73 13.23 0.11 -2.08
N GLY A 74 13.39 0.71 -0.92
CA GLY A 74 13.03 2.10 -0.70
C GLY A 74 11.63 2.30 -0.12
N VAL A 75 10.78 1.27 -0.14
CA VAL A 75 9.48 1.36 0.53
C VAL A 75 9.72 1.42 2.03
N ARG A 76 9.15 2.44 2.66
CA ARG A 76 9.28 2.68 4.10
C ARG A 76 8.03 2.29 4.86
N VAL A 77 6.87 2.54 4.27
CA VAL A 77 5.57 2.32 4.91
C VAL A 77 4.71 1.43 4.03
N ILE A 78 4.06 0.45 4.64
CA ILE A 78 3.05 -0.39 3.98
C ILE A 78 1.70 -0.03 4.59
N ALA A 79 0.75 0.36 3.74
CA ALA A 79 -0.58 0.78 4.19
C ALA A 79 -1.35 -0.40 4.81
N ASP A 80 -2.40 -0.08 5.55
CA ASP A 80 -3.28 -1.09 6.13
C ASP A 80 -3.91 -1.94 5.02
N GLU A 81 -3.96 -3.24 5.23
CA GLU A 81 -4.71 -4.20 4.39
C GLU A 81 -4.23 -4.32 2.95
N VAL A 82 -3.01 -3.88 2.63
CA VAL A 82 -2.50 -3.92 1.24
C VAL A 82 -2.59 -5.32 0.63
N PHE A 83 -2.22 -6.35 1.38
CA PHE A 83 -2.21 -7.73 0.89
C PHE A 83 -3.28 -8.62 1.52
N ARG A 84 -4.16 -8.04 2.31
CA ARG A 84 -5.09 -8.82 3.14
C ARG A 84 -5.97 -9.77 2.32
N SER A 85 -6.44 -9.33 1.17
CA SER A 85 -7.35 -10.13 0.33
C SER A 85 -6.62 -11.06 -0.63
N HIS A 86 -5.28 -11.02 -0.64
CA HIS A 86 -4.49 -11.84 -1.57
C HIS A 86 -4.19 -13.20 -0.95
N THR A 87 -5.18 -14.08 -0.98
CA THR A 87 -5.10 -15.38 -0.32
C THR A 87 -4.10 -16.34 -0.97
N GLU A 88 -3.70 -16.06 -2.22
CA GLU A 88 -2.66 -16.83 -2.91
C GLU A 88 -1.26 -16.54 -2.37
N LEU A 89 -1.08 -15.43 -1.65
CA LEU A 89 0.22 -15.02 -1.14
C LEU A 89 0.68 -15.94 -0.02
N LYS A 90 1.91 -16.45 -0.12
CA LYS A 90 2.50 -17.35 0.87
C LYS A 90 3.75 -16.78 1.52
N LYS A 91 4.49 -15.94 0.80
CA LYS A 91 5.79 -15.46 1.26
C LYS A 91 6.01 -14.02 0.82
N VAL A 92 6.56 -13.21 1.70
CA VAL A 92 6.90 -11.81 1.42
C VAL A 92 8.34 -11.54 1.85
N HIS A 93 9.10 -10.91 0.95
CA HIS A 93 10.45 -10.43 1.25
C HIS A 93 10.36 -8.94 1.54
N LEU A 94 10.78 -8.52 2.74
CA LEU A 94 10.76 -7.12 3.16
C LEU A 94 12.16 -6.53 3.10
N PRO A 95 12.35 -5.41 2.38
CA PRO A 95 13.63 -4.73 2.40
C PRO A 95 13.88 -4.05 3.75
N ALA A 96 15.14 -3.76 4.02
CA ALA A 96 15.51 -3.13 5.29
C ALA A 96 14.90 -1.72 5.45
N SER A 97 14.47 -1.10 4.35
CA SER A 97 13.88 0.23 4.39
C SER A 97 12.52 0.28 5.06
N VAL A 98 11.79 -0.84 5.13
CA VAL A 98 10.44 -0.86 5.71
C VAL A 98 10.52 -0.68 7.22
N THR A 99 9.88 0.36 7.73
CA THR A 99 9.85 0.67 9.17
C THR A 99 8.46 0.61 9.76
N ASN A 100 7.41 0.73 8.93
CA ASN A 100 6.03 0.75 9.39
C ASN A 100 5.19 -0.16 8.53
N ILE A 101 4.52 -1.11 9.16
CA ILE A 101 3.60 -2.04 8.47
C ILE A 101 2.21 -1.83 9.06
N GLY A 102 1.24 -1.56 8.18
CA GLY A 102 -0.12 -1.27 8.60
C GLY A 102 -0.83 -2.49 9.20
N ASP A 103 -1.97 -2.23 9.82
CA ASP A 103 -2.79 -3.28 10.43
C ASP A 103 -3.34 -4.19 9.34
N SER A 104 -3.27 -5.49 9.56
CA SER A 104 -3.77 -6.49 8.62
C SER A 104 -3.20 -6.32 7.22
N ALA A 105 -1.98 -5.78 7.10
CA ALA A 105 -1.35 -5.58 5.81
C ALA A 105 -1.17 -6.90 5.05
N PHE A 106 -0.95 -7.99 5.76
CA PHE A 106 -0.72 -9.30 5.14
C PHE A 106 -1.76 -10.31 5.58
N PRO A 107 -2.07 -11.32 4.73
CA PRO A 107 -2.92 -12.44 5.15
C PRO A 107 -2.26 -13.21 6.30
N GLU A 108 -3.08 -13.90 7.09
CA GLU A 108 -2.55 -14.74 8.17
C GLU A 108 -1.78 -15.94 7.59
N GLY A 109 -0.77 -16.37 8.32
CA GLY A 109 -0.05 -17.59 8.00
C GLY A 109 1.01 -17.49 6.94
N ILE A 110 1.31 -16.27 6.45
CA ILE A 110 2.38 -16.11 5.47
C ILE A 110 3.74 -16.06 6.14
N GLU A 111 4.77 -16.40 5.37
CA GLU A 111 6.15 -16.29 5.82
C GLU A 111 6.69 -14.91 5.45
N ILE A 112 7.31 -14.23 6.42
CA ILE A 112 7.92 -12.92 6.18
C ILE A 112 9.42 -13.06 6.33
N ILE A 113 10.14 -12.68 5.27
CA ILE A 113 11.59 -12.74 5.23
C ILE A 113 12.14 -11.31 5.24
N ASN A 114 12.90 -10.98 6.28
CA ASN A 114 13.54 -9.66 6.39
C ASN A 114 14.89 -9.71 5.72
N GLU A 115 15.06 -8.82 4.76
CA GLU A 115 16.31 -8.76 3.98
C GLU A 115 17.33 -7.81 4.58
#